data_1e0678f5ae6c12b72db39ba7203a6173
#
_entry.id   1e0678f5ae6c12b72db39ba7203a6173
#
_cell.length_a   1.000
_cell.length_b   1.000
_cell.length_c   1.000
_cell.angle_alpha   90.00
_cell.angle_beta   90.00
_cell.angle_gamma   90.00
#
_symmetry.space_group_name_H-M   'P 1'
#
loop_
_entity.id
_entity.type
_entity.pdbx_description
1 polymer ?
#
loop_
_entity_poly.entity_id
_entity_poly.type
_entity_poly.pdbx_seq_one_letter_code
_entity_poly.pdbx_strand_id
1 'polypeptide(L)'
;MKALFIKDLKYIALPVSILLSIDALVLTAPLSSDAMKNLIILFWLPTIAIYGLFSNEYNSGWNKYVKSLPLSDKEIVGEKFIVSTGLIVLIQITMLFFGSIRVILESNTAAYFDLILFSSSAILFICITVAVFIPCAYSSSPLKGIFISLFAFLCVVFPIYYACISQAHNYIYYDSGGNAYRYVNYYGVYMDTNNLITIFWICSILGYLSLFISYWCSLKIFKNKDY
;
A
#
# COMPACT_ATOMS: atom_id res chain seq x y z
N MET A 1 16.90 19.64 -1.76
CA MET A 1 15.89 18.78 -1.09
C MET A 1 14.59 19.51 -0.73
N LYS A 2 14.56 20.53 0.16
CA LYS A 2 13.31 21.15 0.63
C LYS A 2 12.37 21.64 -0.49
N ALA A 3 12.91 22.27 -1.53
CA ALA A 3 12.11 22.77 -2.65
C ALA A 3 11.50 21.66 -3.50
N LEU A 4 12.22 20.56 -3.73
CA LEU A 4 11.72 19.39 -4.45
C LEU A 4 10.57 18.75 -3.67
N PHE A 5 10.77 18.52 -2.39
CA PHE A 5 9.78 17.95 -1.50
C PHE A 5 8.49 18.78 -1.44
N ILE A 6 8.60 20.12 -1.33
CA ILE A 6 7.43 21.00 -1.34
C ILE A 6 6.69 20.95 -2.69
N LYS A 7 7.43 20.87 -3.80
CA LYS A 7 6.83 20.71 -5.13
C LYS A 7 5.99 19.44 -5.22
N ASP A 8 6.56 18.32 -4.82
CA ASP A 8 5.88 17.02 -4.90
C ASP A 8 4.70 16.94 -3.94
N LEU A 9 4.86 17.46 -2.71
CA LEU A 9 3.74 17.57 -1.77
C LEU A 9 2.58 18.39 -2.32
N LYS A 10 2.86 19.55 -2.95
CA LYS A 10 1.82 20.38 -3.57
C LYS A 10 1.11 19.65 -4.71
N TYR A 11 1.84 18.85 -5.49
CA TYR A 11 1.27 18.09 -6.59
C TYR A 11 0.32 16.98 -6.09
N ILE A 12 0.72 16.24 -5.05
CA ILE A 12 -0.08 15.14 -4.52
C ILE A 12 -1.11 15.58 -3.48
N ALA A 13 -1.05 16.79 -2.95
CA ALA A 13 -1.92 17.25 -1.86
C ALA A 13 -3.41 17.13 -2.20
N LEU A 14 -3.82 17.58 -3.40
CA LEU A 14 -5.21 17.52 -3.84
C LEU A 14 -5.66 16.07 -4.06
N PRO A 15 -4.98 15.23 -4.86
CA PRO A 15 -5.35 13.81 -4.97
C PRO A 15 -5.41 13.12 -3.61
N VAL A 16 -4.43 13.32 -2.76
CA VAL A 16 -4.36 12.70 -1.43
C VAL A 16 -5.52 13.13 -0.54
N SER A 17 -5.89 14.42 -0.52
CA SER A 17 -7.03 14.88 0.29
C SER A 17 -8.35 14.28 -0.18
N ILE A 18 -8.55 14.13 -1.49
CA ILE A 18 -9.72 13.45 -2.05
C ILE A 18 -9.73 11.98 -1.63
N LEU A 19 -8.58 11.29 -1.74
CA LEU A 19 -8.42 9.89 -1.35
C LEU A 19 -8.73 9.66 0.12
N LEU A 20 -8.15 10.47 1.01
CA LEU A 20 -8.41 10.40 2.45
C LEU A 20 -9.88 10.63 2.79
N SER A 21 -10.56 11.53 2.06
CA SER A 21 -11.99 11.77 2.24
C SER A 21 -12.83 10.57 1.81
N ILE A 22 -12.47 9.92 0.70
CA ILE A 22 -13.14 8.69 0.23
C ILE A 22 -12.89 7.56 1.23
N ASP A 23 -11.64 7.35 1.68
CA ASP A 23 -11.31 6.33 2.67
C ASP A 23 -12.10 6.53 3.97
N ALA A 24 -12.17 7.78 4.46
CA ALA A 24 -12.95 8.10 5.65
C ALA A 24 -14.44 7.78 5.45
N LEU A 25 -15.04 8.16 4.34
CA LEU A 25 -16.45 7.88 4.03
C LEU A 25 -16.71 6.37 3.92
N VAL A 26 -15.87 5.64 3.20
CA VAL A 26 -16.06 4.21 2.97
C VAL A 26 -15.86 3.41 4.26
N LEU A 27 -14.84 3.75 5.05
CA LEU A 27 -14.56 3.05 6.30
C LEU A 27 -15.58 3.34 7.41
N THR A 28 -16.23 4.50 7.38
CA THR A 28 -17.25 4.87 8.39
C THR A 28 -18.68 4.52 7.97
N ALA A 29 -18.94 4.31 6.68
CA ALA A 29 -20.28 3.95 6.20
C ALA A 29 -20.72 2.57 6.74
N PRO A 30 -22.01 2.36 7.05
CA PRO A 30 -22.55 1.07 7.41
C PRO A 30 -22.59 0.18 6.17
N LEU A 31 -21.53 -0.54 5.91
CA LEU A 31 -21.39 -1.40 4.74
C LEU A 31 -21.64 -2.85 5.14
N SER A 32 -22.35 -3.60 4.28
CA SER A 32 -22.46 -5.05 4.41
C SER A 32 -21.07 -5.71 4.31
N SER A 33 -20.91 -6.93 4.83
CA SER A 33 -19.64 -7.69 4.83
C SER A 33 -19.02 -7.82 3.44
N ASP A 34 -19.81 -7.78 2.37
CA ASP A 34 -19.33 -7.82 0.99
C ASP A 34 -18.70 -6.51 0.53
N ALA A 35 -19.05 -5.39 1.14
CA ALA A 35 -18.44 -4.11 0.82
C ALA A 35 -17.00 -3.99 1.34
N MET A 36 -16.60 -4.73 2.38
CA MET A 36 -15.19 -4.87 2.77
C MET A 36 -14.34 -5.43 1.64
N LYS A 37 -14.87 -6.32 0.80
CA LYS A 37 -14.15 -6.87 -0.36
C LYS A 37 -13.93 -5.81 -1.45
N ASN A 38 -14.83 -4.84 -1.57
CA ASN A 38 -14.70 -3.73 -2.52
C ASN A 38 -13.70 -2.66 -2.06
N LEU A 39 -13.30 -2.67 -0.80
CA LEU A 39 -12.24 -1.79 -0.27
C LEU A 39 -10.87 -2.04 -0.91
N ILE A 40 -10.67 -3.19 -1.54
CA ILE A 40 -9.46 -3.49 -2.33
C ILE A 40 -9.18 -2.37 -3.35
N ILE A 41 -10.21 -1.73 -3.89
CA ILE A 41 -10.08 -0.61 -4.83
C ILE A 41 -9.38 0.59 -4.18
N LEU A 42 -9.66 0.87 -2.90
CA LEU A 42 -9.07 2.00 -2.18
C LEU A 42 -7.55 1.86 -1.98
N PHE A 43 -7.03 0.62 -1.95
CA PHE A 43 -5.59 0.39 -1.85
C PHE A 43 -4.81 0.81 -3.09
N TRP A 44 -5.44 0.79 -4.26
CA TRP A 44 -4.82 1.22 -5.50
C TRP A 44 -4.67 2.74 -5.61
N LEU A 45 -5.48 3.49 -4.87
CA LEU A 45 -5.51 4.94 -4.96
C LEU A 45 -4.16 5.60 -4.62
N PRO A 46 -3.44 5.19 -3.54
CA PRO A 46 -2.08 5.72 -3.28
C PRO A 46 -1.10 5.42 -4.40
N THR A 47 -1.20 4.21 -4.94
CA THR A 47 -0.36 3.79 -6.07
C THR A 47 -0.60 4.66 -7.29
N ILE A 48 -1.86 5.02 -7.56
CA ILE A 48 -2.25 5.93 -8.65
C ILE A 48 -1.65 7.33 -8.42
N ALA A 49 -1.67 7.85 -7.19
CA ALA A 49 -1.08 9.15 -6.87
C ALA A 49 0.44 9.16 -7.12
N ILE A 50 1.14 8.09 -6.72
CA ILE A 50 2.58 7.91 -6.98
C ILE A 50 2.84 7.79 -8.48
N TYR A 51 2.04 7.02 -9.22
CA TYR A 51 2.15 6.90 -10.67
C TYR A 51 1.94 8.24 -11.37
N GLY A 52 0.95 9.01 -10.94
CA GLY A 52 0.69 10.36 -11.44
C GLY A 52 1.87 11.30 -11.28
N LEU A 53 2.53 11.26 -10.11
CA LEU A 53 3.71 12.05 -9.83
C LEU A 53 4.84 11.78 -10.85
N PHE A 54 5.19 10.53 -11.05
CA PHE A 54 6.24 10.13 -12.01
C PHE A 54 5.86 10.41 -13.46
N SER A 55 4.59 10.19 -13.82
CA SER A 55 4.09 10.45 -15.17
C SER A 55 4.14 11.94 -15.53
N ASN A 56 3.74 12.80 -14.60
CA ASN A 56 3.81 14.25 -14.80
C ASN A 56 5.26 14.74 -14.96
N GLU A 57 6.19 14.23 -14.18
CA GLU A 57 7.60 14.57 -14.29
C GLU A 57 8.23 14.09 -15.60
N TYR A 58 7.86 12.91 -16.04
CA TYR A 58 8.32 12.38 -17.32
C TYR A 58 7.83 13.25 -18.48
N ASN A 59 6.54 13.60 -18.50
CA ASN A 59 5.92 14.37 -19.56
C ASN A 59 6.42 15.84 -19.59
N SER A 60 6.74 16.41 -18.43
CA SER A 60 7.30 17.78 -18.34
C SER A 60 8.80 17.85 -18.64
N GLY A 61 9.48 16.73 -18.87
CA GLY A 61 10.94 16.69 -19.04
C GLY A 61 11.72 16.99 -17.76
N TRP A 62 11.04 16.93 -16.60
CA TRP A 62 11.63 17.25 -15.30
C TRP A 62 12.91 16.47 -14.99
N ASN A 63 13.00 15.20 -15.39
CA ASN A 63 14.17 14.36 -15.14
C ASN A 63 15.47 14.92 -15.78
N LYS A 64 15.35 15.56 -16.95
CA LYS A 64 16.49 16.25 -17.60
C LYS A 64 16.88 17.51 -16.82
N TYR A 65 15.88 18.28 -16.44
CA TYR A 65 16.11 19.53 -15.70
C TYR A 65 16.70 19.29 -14.32
N VAL A 66 16.20 18.31 -13.57
CA VAL A 66 16.65 18.04 -12.20
C VAL A 66 18.12 17.60 -12.15
N LYS A 67 18.62 16.90 -13.19
CA LYS A 67 20.04 16.56 -13.31
C LYS A 67 20.97 17.76 -13.55
N SER A 68 20.46 18.88 -14.06
CA SER A 68 21.23 20.13 -14.19
C SER A 68 21.29 20.94 -12.89
N LEU A 69 20.51 20.58 -11.88
CA LEU A 69 20.55 21.25 -10.58
C LEU A 69 21.77 20.79 -9.76
N PRO A 70 22.28 21.64 -8.86
CA PRO A 70 23.39 21.27 -7.98
C PRO A 70 22.91 20.35 -6.82
N LEU A 71 22.32 19.22 -7.17
CA LEU A 71 21.78 18.21 -6.25
C LEU A 71 22.43 16.86 -6.53
N SER A 72 22.64 16.09 -5.48
CA SER A 72 23.16 14.73 -5.64
C SER A 72 22.05 13.77 -6.11
N ASP A 73 22.43 12.74 -6.87
CA ASP A 73 21.49 11.68 -7.30
C ASP A 73 20.76 11.04 -6.11
N LYS A 74 21.43 10.95 -4.95
CA LYS A 74 20.84 10.44 -3.70
C LYS A 74 19.71 11.32 -3.17
N GLU A 75 19.85 12.64 -3.31
CA GLU A 75 18.83 13.59 -2.88
C GLU A 75 17.62 13.54 -3.80
N ILE A 76 17.84 13.42 -5.11
CA ILE A 76 16.76 13.39 -6.11
C ILE A 76 15.95 12.11 -5.96
N VAL A 77 16.60 10.94 -5.95
CA VAL A 77 15.92 9.66 -5.81
C VAL A 77 15.36 9.49 -4.40
N GLY A 78 16.11 9.90 -3.38
CA GLY A 78 15.69 9.78 -1.98
C GLY A 78 14.43 10.55 -1.67
N GLU A 79 14.27 11.75 -2.25
CA GLU A 79 13.06 12.57 -2.09
C GLU A 79 11.81 11.80 -2.58
N LYS A 80 11.88 11.15 -3.74
CA LYS A 80 10.76 10.36 -4.28
C LYS A 80 10.37 9.19 -3.36
N PHE A 81 11.37 8.52 -2.78
CA PHE A 81 11.11 7.44 -1.84
C PHE A 81 10.54 7.96 -0.51
N ILE A 82 10.99 9.11 -0.02
CA ILE A 82 10.42 9.74 1.19
C ILE A 82 8.96 10.10 0.97
N VAL A 83 8.63 10.74 -0.16
CA VAL A 83 7.25 11.11 -0.51
C VAL A 83 6.37 9.87 -0.67
N SER A 84 6.84 8.87 -1.41
CA SER A 84 6.07 7.63 -1.64
C SER A 84 5.86 6.83 -0.33
N THR A 85 6.91 6.67 0.47
CA THR A 85 6.82 5.97 1.76
C THR A 85 5.94 6.75 2.75
N GLY A 86 6.07 8.08 2.79
CA GLY A 86 5.23 8.93 3.64
C GLY A 86 3.75 8.82 3.28
N LEU A 87 3.43 8.73 1.99
CA LEU A 87 2.06 8.52 1.52
C LEU A 87 1.52 7.14 1.95
N ILE A 88 2.32 6.09 1.80
CA ILE A 88 1.94 4.74 2.22
C ILE A 88 1.68 4.69 3.73
N VAL A 89 2.55 5.28 4.53
CA VAL A 89 2.40 5.35 6.00
C VAL A 89 1.14 6.14 6.38
N LEU A 90 0.89 7.28 5.72
CA LEU A 90 -0.30 8.09 5.96
C LEU A 90 -1.58 7.29 5.74
N ILE A 91 -1.66 6.55 4.64
CA ILE A 91 -2.82 5.72 4.32
C ILE A 91 -2.96 4.57 5.31
N GLN A 92 -1.86 3.93 5.71
CA GLN A 92 -1.89 2.90 6.74
C GLN A 92 -2.47 3.42 8.05
N ILE A 93 -2.02 4.59 8.50
CA ILE A 93 -2.55 5.24 9.71
C ILE A 93 -4.03 5.54 9.55
N THR A 94 -4.45 6.10 8.41
CA THR A 94 -5.84 6.44 8.13
C THR A 94 -6.73 5.21 8.15
N MET A 95 -6.31 4.12 7.54
CA MET A 95 -7.04 2.85 7.54
C MET A 95 -7.21 2.26 8.95
N LEU A 96 -6.13 2.23 9.72
CA LEU A 96 -6.19 1.72 11.08
C LEU A 96 -7.08 2.62 11.96
N PHE A 97 -7.00 3.93 11.79
CA PHE A 97 -7.79 4.88 12.57
C PHE A 97 -9.30 4.75 12.27
N PHE A 98 -9.73 4.91 11.03
CA PHE A 98 -11.14 4.82 10.66
C PHE A 98 -11.69 3.40 10.79
N GLY A 99 -10.89 2.39 10.47
CA GLY A 99 -11.27 0.99 10.69
C GLY A 99 -11.48 0.68 12.18
N SER A 100 -10.67 1.22 13.08
CA SER A 100 -10.85 1.04 14.52
C SER A 100 -12.13 1.72 15.02
N ILE A 101 -12.47 2.91 14.53
CA ILE A 101 -13.74 3.59 14.84
C ILE A 101 -14.91 2.69 14.45
N ARG A 102 -14.87 2.10 13.26
CA ARG A 102 -15.93 1.21 12.78
C ARG A 102 -16.08 -0.02 13.66
N VAL A 103 -14.98 -0.68 14.01
CA VAL A 103 -15.00 -1.86 14.90
C VAL A 103 -15.65 -1.53 16.25
N ILE A 104 -15.35 -0.36 16.81
CA ILE A 104 -15.96 0.12 18.06
C ILE A 104 -17.46 0.34 17.88
N LEU A 105 -17.90 0.96 16.80
CA LEU A 105 -19.32 1.23 16.51
C LEU A 105 -20.12 -0.05 16.29
N GLU A 106 -19.54 -1.05 15.63
CA GLU A 106 -20.20 -2.33 15.35
C GLU A 106 -20.13 -3.30 16.53
N SER A 107 -19.33 -3.00 17.56
CA SER A 107 -19.08 -3.87 18.74
C SER A 107 -18.74 -5.31 18.38
N ASN A 108 -18.08 -5.50 17.22
CA ASN A 108 -17.82 -6.81 16.64
C ASN A 108 -16.31 -7.11 16.64
N THR A 109 -15.89 -8.00 17.53
CA THR A 109 -14.47 -8.42 17.62
C THR A 109 -13.96 -9.10 16.35
N ALA A 110 -14.82 -9.81 15.61
CA ALA A 110 -14.42 -10.43 14.35
C ALA A 110 -14.03 -9.39 13.29
N ALA A 111 -14.67 -8.20 13.29
CA ALA A 111 -14.33 -7.12 12.39
C ALA A 111 -12.91 -6.55 12.66
N TYR A 112 -12.43 -6.63 13.90
CA TYR A 112 -11.07 -6.22 14.26
C TYR A 112 -10.01 -7.15 13.63
N PHE A 113 -10.25 -8.46 13.62
CA PHE A 113 -9.36 -9.42 12.97
C PHE A 113 -9.30 -9.18 11.45
N ASP A 114 -10.46 -9.01 10.83
CA ASP A 114 -10.55 -8.74 9.40
C ASP A 114 -9.82 -7.44 9.04
N LEU A 115 -9.92 -6.40 9.86
CA LEU A 115 -9.21 -5.13 9.66
C LEU A 115 -7.69 -5.28 9.71
N ILE A 116 -7.16 -5.98 10.73
CA ILE A 116 -5.71 -6.18 10.87
C ILE A 116 -5.17 -7.01 9.70
N LEU A 117 -5.81 -8.11 9.36
CA LEU A 117 -5.38 -8.98 8.27
C LEU A 117 -5.42 -8.24 6.93
N PHE A 118 -6.48 -7.47 6.71
CA PHE A 118 -6.67 -6.69 5.50
C PHE A 118 -5.64 -5.58 5.39
N SER A 119 -5.41 -4.81 6.45
CA SER A 119 -4.41 -3.73 6.44
C SER A 119 -2.99 -4.26 6.23
N SER A 120 -2.64 -5.41 6.82
CA SER A 120 -1.33 -6.02 6.67
C SER A 120 -1.05 -6.49 5.24
N SER A 121 -2.02 -7.15 4.62
CA SER A 121 -1.92 -7.60 3.23
C SER A 121 -1.82 -6.40 2.27
N ALA A 122 -2.62 -5.38 2.50
CA ALA A 122 -2.63 -4.17 1.71
C ALA A 122 -1.28 -3.45 1.70
N ILE A 123 -0.67 -3.26 2.87
CA ILE A 123 0.64 -2.61 2.98
C ILE A 123 1.68 -3.38 2.19
N LEU A 124 1.72 -4.70 2.38
CA LEU A 124 2.67 -5.54 1.65
C LEU A 124 2.51 -5.37 0.14
N PHE A 125 1.27 -5.40 -0.36
CA PHE A 125 0.97 -5.29 -1.78
C PHE A 125 1.30 -3.91 -2.35
N ILE A 126 0.93 -2.84 -1.66
CA ILE A 126 1.25 -1.47 -2.09
C ILE A 126 2.78 -1.29 -2.12
N CYS A 127 3.48 -1.70 -1.06
CA CYS A 127 4.93 -1.55 -0.99
C CYS A 127 5.63 -2.32 -2.10
N ILE A 128 5.27 -3.58 -2.38
CA ILE A 128 5.86 -4.38 -3.46
C ILE A 128 5.56 -3.74 -4.82
N THR A 129 4.31 -3.30 -5.04
CA THR A 129 3.92 -2.69 -6.31
C THR A 129 4.72 -1.40 -6.58
N VAL A 130 4.85 -0.53 -5.56
CA VAL A 130 5.63 0.69 -5.65
C VAL A 130 7.13 0.39 -5.77
N ALA A 131 7.63 -0.63 -5.07
CA ALA A 131 9.02 -1.07 -5.14
C ALA A 131 9.41 -1.57 -6.54
N VAL A 132 8.50 -2.19 -7.27
CA VAL A 132 8.72 -2.58 -8.67
C VAL A 132 8.57 -1.39 -9.62
N PHE A 133 7.57 -0.54 -9.37
CA PHE A 133 7.25 0.60 -10.23
C PHE A 133 8.40 1.61 -10.32
N ILE A 134 8.95 2.07 -9.19
CA ILE A 134 9.90 3.19 -9.18
C ILE A 134 11.16 2.90 -10.00
N PRO A 135 11.87 1.76 -9.83
CA PRO A 135 13.03 1.46 -10.66
C PRO A 135 12.67 1.34 -12.16
N CYS A 136 11.50 0.77 -12.48
CA CYS A 136 11.05 0.66 -13.86
C CYS A 136 10.74 2.03 -14.48
N ALA A 137 10.15 2.96 -13.71
CA ALA A 137 9.89 4.33 -14.16
C ALA A 137 11.19 5.09 -14.45
N TYR A 138 12.22 4.88 -13.64
CA TYR A 138 13.54 5.44 -13.91
C TYR A 138 14.25 4.76 -15.10
N SER A 139 14.10 3.45 -15.28
CA SER A 139 14.80 2.73 -16.35
C SER A 139 14.23 3.03 -17.75
N SER A 140 12.92 3.20 -17.86
CA SER A 140 12.23 3.33 -19.16
C SER A 140 11.28 4.53 -19.20
N SER A 141 10.01 4.28 -19.00
CA SER A 141 8.96 5.31 -18.87
C SER A 141 7.98 4.92 -17.76
N PRO A 142 7.32 5.89 -17.13
CA PRO A 142 6.33 5.60 -16.10
C PRO A 142 5.23 4.67 -16.58
N LEU A 143 4.80 4.82 -17.83
CA LEU A 143 3.75 3.98 -18.41
C LEU A 143 4.17 2.51 -18.48
N LYS A 144 5.40 2.22 -18.93
CA LYS A 144 5.95 0.86 -18.89
C LYS A 144 6.12 0.36 -17.45
N GLY A 145 6.54 1.24 -16.53
CA GLY A 145 6.63 0.94 -15.11
C GLY A 145 5.28 0.51 -14.52
N ILE A 146 4.19 1.19 -14.88
CA ILE A 146 2.83 0.83 -14.48
C ILE A 146 2.48 -0.58 -14.97
N PHE A 147 2.68 -0.87 -16.25
CA PHE A 147 2.36 -2.19 -16.80
C PHE A 147 3.18 -3.31 -16.13
N ILE A 148 4.48 -3.09 -15.91
CA ILE A 148 5.34 -4.08 -15.27
C ILE A 148 4.91 -4.31 -13.82
N SER A 149 4.61 -3.26 -13.06
CA SER A 149 4.15 -3.38 -11.68
C SER A 149 2.77 -4.04 -11.57
N LEU A 150 1.83 -3.74 -12.48
CA LEU A 150 0.55 -4.41 -12.56
C LEU A 150 0.71 -5.89 -12.94
N PHE A 151 1.59 -6.20 -13.89
CA PHE A 151 1.87 -7.58 -14.28
C PHE A 151 2.52 -8.36 -13.13
N ALA A 152 3.49 -7.77 -12.43
CA ALA A 152 4.09 -8.38 -11.24
C ALA A 152 3.04 -8.62 -10.15
N PHE A 153 2.11 -7.68 -9.94
CA PHE A 153 0.99 -7.85 -9.03
C PHE A 153 0.10 -9.03 -9.44
N LEU A 154 -0.34 -9.06 -10.68
CA LEU A 154 -1.25 -10.12 -11.16
C LEU A 154 -0.59 -11.49 -11.14
N CYS A 155 0.68 -11.62 -11.51
CA CYS A 155 1.34 -12.90 -11.64
C CYS A 155 1.92 -13.44 -10.31
N VAL A 156 2.29 -12.59 -9.38
CA VAL A 156 2.96 -13.00 -8.13
C VAL A 156 2.06 -12.79 -6.93
N VAL A 157 1.57 -11.58 -6.76
CA VAL A 157 0.85 -11.16 -5.56
C VAL A 157 -0.57 -11.71 -5.53
N PHE A 158 -1.29 -11.60 -6.65
CA PHE A 158 -2.68 -12.05 -6.73
C PHE A 158 -2.85 -13.56 -6.54
N PRO A 159 -2.04 -14.45 -7.14
CA PRO A 159 -2.14 -15.89 -6.88
C PRO A 159 -1.84 -16.26 -5.42
N ILE A 160 -0.84 -15.63 -4.79
CA ILE A 160 -0.52 -15.86 -3.38
C ILE A 160 -1.70 -15.43 -2.51
N TYR A 161 -2.23 -14.23 -2.74
CA TYR A 161 -3.40 -13.71 -2.03
C TYR A 161 -4.61 -14.61 -2.20
N TYR A 162 -4.90 -15.04 -3.43
CA TYR A 162 -6.01 -15.93 -3.74
C TYR A 162 -5.85 -17.29 -3.06
N ALA A 163 -4.65 -17.89 -3.09
CA ALA A 163 -4.36 -19.15 -2.40
C ALA A 163 -4.55 -19.02 -0.89
N CYS A 164 -4.14 -17.92 -0.29
CA CYS A 164 -4.32 -17.67 1.14
C CYS A 164 -5.79 -17.47 1.52
N ILE A 165 -6.57 -16.74 0.71
CA ILE A 165 -7.98 -16.45 1.02
C ILE A 165 -8.91 -17.62 0.66
N SER A 166 -8.67 -18.30 -0.47
CA SER A 166 -9.52 -19.40 -0.91
C SER A 166 -9.51 -20.60 0.04
N GLN A 167 -8.44 -20.72 0.84
CA GLN A 167 -8.32 -21.76 1.86
C GLN A 167 -8.75 -21.30 3.26
N ALA A 168 -9.21 -20.04 3.39
CA ALA A 168 -9.76 -19.54 4.63
C ALA A 168 -11.16 -20.12 4.83
N HIS A 169 -11.28 -21.16 5.64
CA HIS A 169 -12.57 -21.67 6.08
C HIS A 169 -13.04 -20.88 7.30
N ASN A 170 -14.19 -20.21 7.16
CA ASN A 170 -14.85 -19.56 8.28
C ASN A 170 -15.61 -20.63 9.10
N TYR A 171 -15.13 -20.92 10.29
CA TYR A 171 -15.86 -21.74 11.26
C TYR A 171 -16.55 -20.83 12.26
N ILE A 172 -17.85 -20.98 12.41
CA ILE A 172 -18.60 -20.37 13.49
C ILE A 172 -18.70 -21.43 14.59
N TYR A 173 -18.04 -21.17 15.71
CA TYR A 173 -18.15 -22.01 16.90
C TYR A 173 -19.08 -21.34 17.88
N TYR A 174 -20.03 -22.10 18.43
CA TYR A 174 -20.89 -21.64 19.50
C TYR A 174 -20.37 -22.21 20.82
N ASP A 175 -20.13 -21.36 21.81
CA ASP A 175 -19.81 -21.83 23.15
C ASP A 175 -21.06 -22.41 23.83
N SER A 176 -20.86 -23.04 25.01
CA SER A 176 -21.95 -23.58 25.81
C SER A 176 -22.94 -22.52 26.33
N GLY A 177 -22.62 -21.23 26.21
CA GLY A 177 -23.48 -20.08 26.51
C GLY A 177 -24.22 -19.52 25.30
N GLY A 178 -24.03 -20.11 24.10
CA GLY A 178 -24.69 -19.64 22.87
C GLY A 178 -23.98 -18.45 22.17
N ASN A 179 -22.80 -18.05 22.65
CA ASN A 179 -22.04 -16.98 22.00
C ASN A 179 -21.36 -17.52 20.75
N ALA A 180 -21.49 -16.81 19.64
CA ALA A 180 -20.86 -17.18 18.38
C ALA A 180 -19.43 -16.61 18.31
N TYR A 181 -18.46 -17.47 18.21
CA TYR A 181 -17.07 -17.12 17.92
C TYR A 181 -16.73 -17.46 16.48
N ARG A 182 -16.24 -16.50 15.71
CA ARG A 182 -15.79 -16.71 14.34
C ARG A 182 -14.29 -16.97 14.34
N TYR A 183 -13.89 -18.18 14.04
CA TYR A 183 -12.50 -18.52 13.79
C TYR A 183 -12.24 -18.57 12.29
N VAL A 184 -11.23 -17.86 11.84
CA VAL A 184 -10.72 -17.99 10.46
C VAL A 184 -9.59 -18.99 10.50
N ASN A 185 -9.82 -20.17 9.92
CA ASN A 185 -8.80 -21.22 9.82
C ASN A 185 -8.03 -21.04 8.49
N TYR A 186 -6.78 -20.63 8.57
CA TYR A 186 -5.86 -20.65 7.45
C TYR A 186 -4.96 -21.87 7.55
N TYR A 187 -5.07 -22.81 6.61
CA TYR A 187 -4.25 -24.04 6.57
C TYR A 187 -4.30 -24.91 7.86
N GLY A 188 -5.41 -24.94 8.54
CA GLY A 188 -5.54 -25.70 9.79
C GLY A 188 -4.86 -25.07 11.00
N VAL A 189 -4.35 -23.84 10.88
CA VAL A 189 -3.77 -23.10 12.00
C VAL A 189 -4.85 -22.19 12.58
N TYR A 190 -5.16 -22.38 13.86
CA TYR A 190 -6.02 -21.43 14.59
C TYR A 190 -5.28 -20.10 14.72
N MET A 191 -5.81 -19.05 14.10
CA MET A 191 -5.22 -17.71 14.24
C MET A 191 -5.75 -17.05 15.51
N ASP A 192 -4.93 -17.02 16.52
CA ASP A 192 -5.09 -16.20 17.72
C ASP A 192 -4.74 -14.74 17.41
N THR A 193 -5.23 -13.80 18.22
CA THR A 193 -4.92 -12.35 18.14
C THR A 193 -3.42 -12.08 18.05
N ASN A 194 -2.62 -12.80 18.82
CA ASN A 194 -1.17 -12.67 18.82
C ASN A 194 -0.54 -13.05 17.47
N ASN A 195 -1.05 -14.08 16.81
CA ASN A 195 -0.58 -14.51 15.50
C ASN A 195 -0.90 -13.48 14.42
N LEU A 196 -2.08 -12.85 14.47
CA LEU A 196 -2.47 -11.79 13.53
C LEU A 196 -1.61 -10.53 13.67
N ILE A 197 -1.34 -10.11 14.89
CA ILE A 197 -0.42 -8.99 15.17
C ILE A 197 0.98 -9.31 14.63
N THR A 198 1.43 -10.54 14.82
CA THR A 198 2.73 -10.99 14.30
C THR A 198 2.77 -10.95 12.77
N ILE A 199 1.72 -11.42 12.10
CA ILE A 199 1.60 -11.35 10.64
C ILE A 199 1.59 -9.90 10.15
N PHE A 200 0.87 -9.01 10.84
CA PHE A 200 0.86 -7.58 10.53
C PHE A 200 2.28 -6.99 10.56
N TRP A 201 3.06 -7.28 11.59
CA TRP A 201 4.43 -6.80 11.68
C TRP A 201 5.33 -7.40 10.61
N ILE A 202 5.22 -8.70 10.34
CA ILE A 202 6.01 -9.38 9.29
C ILE A 202 5.70 -8.78 7.92
N CYS A 203 4.45 -8.63 7.56
CA CYS A 203 4.04 -8.04 6.28
C CYS A 203 4.50 -6.59 6.14
N SER A 204 4.39 -5.80 7.21
CA SER A 204 4.85 -4.42 7.22
C SER A 204 6.37 -4.32 7.05
N ILE A 205 7.14 -5.12 7.80
CA ILE A 205 8.61 -5.16 7.70
C ILE A 205 9.04 -5.57 6.29
N LEU A 206 8.47 -6.64 5.73
CA LEU A 206 8.78 -7.11 4.38
C LEU A 206 8.42 -6.07 3.32
N GLY A 207 7.28 -5.40 3.48
CA GLY A 207 6.86 -4.32 2.60
C GLY A 207 7.87 -3.16 2.59
N TYR A 208 8.21 -2.61 3.74
CA TYR A 208 9.17 -1.51 3.83
C TYR A 208 10.60 -1.92 3.43
N LEU A 209 11.00 -3.17 3.69
CA LEU A 209 12.27 -3.71 3.22
C LEU A 209 12.32 -3.75 1.68
N SER A 210 11.22 -4.11 1.02
CA SER A 210 11.14 -4.09 -0.44
C SER A 210 11.35 -2.67 -1.01
N LEU A 211 10.79 -1.64 -0.37
CA LEU A 211 11.02 -0.24 -0.75
C LEU A 211 12.48 0.18 -0.56
N PHE A 212 13.11 -0.27 0.51
CA PHE A 212 14.54 0.01 0.75
C PHE A 212 15.43 -0.61 -0.33
N ILE A 213 15.18 -1.86 -0.70
CA ILE A 213 15.90 -2.53 -1.81
C ILE A 213 15.66 -1.76 -3.13
N SER A 214 14.41 -1.38 -3.38
CA SER A 214 14.02 -0.61 -4.56
C SER A 214 14.73 0.74 -4.65
N TYR A 215 14.96 1.42 -3.53
CA TYR A 215 15.73 2.66 -3.47
C TYR A 215 17.14 2.47 -4.03
N TRP A 216 17.85 1.43 -3.59
CA TRP A 216 19.20 1.14 -4.09
C TRP A 216 19.22 0.80 -5.57
N CYS A 217 18.25 0.02 -6.05
CA CYS A 217 18.11 -0.29 -7.47
C CYS A 217 17.85 0.98 -8.30
N SER A 218 16.91 1.82 -7.84
CA SER A 218 16.56 3.09 -8.50
C SER A 218 17.74 4.07 -8.56
N LEU A 219 18.49 4.17 -7.46
CA LEU A 219 19.68 5.01 -7.41
C LEU A 219 20.75 4.57 -8.43
N LYS A 220 20.98 3.27 -8.55
CA LYS A 220 21.93 2.72 -9.53
C LYS A 220 21.47 3.00 -10.96
N ILE A 221 20.19 2.81 -11.24
CA ILE A 221 19.60 3.09 -12.56
C ILE A 221 19.69 4.57 -12.89
N PHE A 222 19.29 5.44 -11.97
CA PHE A 222 19.29 6.89 -12.18
C PHE A 222 20.69 7.46 -12.42
N LYS A 223 21.69 6.95 -11.67
CA LYS A 223 23.10 7.35 -11.83
C LYS A 223 23.66 7.00 -13.20
N ASN A 224 23.31 5.83 -13.74
CA ASN A 224 23.88 5.29 -14.98
C ASN A 224 23.09 5.74 -16.23
N LYS A 225 22.00 6.49 -16.07
CA LYS A 225 21.17 6.93 -17.18
C LYS A 225 21.56 8.33 -17.62
N ASP A 226 21.91 8.47 -18.90
CA ASP A 226 22.04 9.76 -19.58
C ASP A 226 20.64 10.22 -20.01
N TYR A 227 20.24 11.39 -19.52
CA TYR A 227 18.94 11.99 -19.82
C TYR A 227 19.04 13.05 -20.93
#